data_9f2560b8af12c6e245eeeee3548fe5b3
#
_entry.id   9f2560b8af12c6e245eeeee3548fe5b3
#
_cell.length_a   1.000
_cell.length_b   1.000
_cell.length_c   1.000
_cell.angle_alpha   90.00
_cell.angle_beta   90.00
_cell.angle_gamma   90.00
#
_symmetry.space_group_name_H-M   'P 1'
#
loop_
_entity.id
_entity.type
_entity.pdbx_description
1 polymer ?
#
loop_
_entity_poly.entity_id
_entity_poly.type
_entity_poly.pdbx_seq_one_letter_code
_entity_poly.pdbx_strand_id
1 'polypeptide(L)'
;LSDLLTLAGSLKQLDQARLAEVISSCVSETKNCQDLFDLSRLLLSRRELESRIRNLGTKDLQDLEHKKPTKNLTHALLASQVNVFEQAGALMSELSAPTHKHLSEPGDSLVIHETLLTITESLFACERHWLGLVRSGIKAQDAKELGLTVKMAANRVQKIFQLAMHAGLVRSHAERWVATDKGHDWLAADNPKRWELLAESIMDLPGIKLSEDDLIEQLQTAFPLRPIADVKLLSFGSLIGLIDQGAPTKLLFAAQTSIPQAALLAAKMLPEPVSKLIVQSDLSITSPGPITPSLHRTLD
;
A
#
# COMPACT_ATOMS: atom_id res chain seq x y z
N LEU A 1 5.98 -38.06 -5.90
CA LEU A 1 5.35 -38.94 -6.90
C LEU A 1 3.86 -39.16 -6.62
N SER A 2 3.44 -39.28 -5.36
CA SER A 2 2.04 -39.44 -4.96
C SER A 2 1.14 -38.30 -5.41
N ASP A 3 1.53 -37.06 -5.14
CA ASP A 3 0.73 -35.86 -5.46
C ASP A 3 0.54 -35.69 -6.97
N LEU A 4 1.59 -35.97 -7.74
CA LEU A 4 1.55 -35.85 -9.21
C LEU A 4 0.55 -36.82 -9.82
N LEU A 5 0.56 -38.09 -9.35
CA LEU A 5 -0.39 -39.12 -9.80
C LEU A 5 -1.82 -38.77 -9.38
N THR A 6 -1.98 -38.31 -8.14
CA THR A 6 -3.29 -37.88 -7.59
C THR A 6 -3.86 -36.71 -8.37
N LEU A 7 -3.03 -35.69 -8.66
CA LEU A 7 -3.45 -34.54 -9.43
C LEU A 7 -3.79 -34.92 -10.87
N ALA A 8 -2.96 -35.72 -11.54
CA ALA A 8 -3.23 -36.20 -12.89
C ALA A 8 -4.55 -36.99 -12.96
N GLY A 9 -4.82 -37.85 -11.95
CA GLY A 9 -6.09 -38.56 -11.80
C GLY A 9 -7.29 -37.62 -11.62
N SER A 10 -7.14 -36.56 -10.83
CA SER A 10 -8.17 -35.52 -10.64
C SER A 10 -8.42 -34.73 -11.93
N LEU A 11 -7.37 -34.34 -12.64
CA LEU A 11 -7.49 -33.61 -13.92
C LEU A 11 -8.19 -34.48 -14.99
N LYS A 12 -7.96 -35.80 -15.00
CA LYS A 12 -8.62 -36.70 -15.91
C LYS A 12 -10.15 -36.79 -15.70
N GLN A 13 -10.62 -36.48 -14.49
CA GLN A 13 -12.05 -36.52 -14.14
C GLN A 13 -12.76 -35.17 -14.45
N LEU A 14 -12.02 -34.11 -14.79
CA LEU A 14 -12.61 -32.86 -15.18
C LEU A 14 -13.22 -32.93 -16.58
N ASP A 15 -14.33 -32.24 -16.78
CA ASP A 15 -14.86 -31.99 -18.12
C ASP A 15 -13.94 -31.11 -18.96
N GLN A 16 -14.17 -31.11 -20.26
CA GLN A 16 -13.34 -30.36 -21.20
C GLN A 16 -13.38 -28.85 -20.95
N ALA A 17 -14.52 -28.31 -20.54
CA ALA A 17 -14.70 -26.88 -20.27
C ALA A 17 -13.87 -26.48 -19.04
N ARG A 18 -13.95 -27.25 -17.95
CA ARG A 18 -13.20 -27.01 -16.73
C ARG A 18 -11.70 -27.21 -16.92
N LEU A 19 -11.29 -28.21 -17.69
CA LEU A 19 -9.89 -28.42 -18.02
C LEU A 19 -9.32 -27.22 -18.82
N ALA A 20 -10.08 -26.71 -19.78
CA ALA A 20 -9.69 -25.53 -20.55
C ALA A 20 -9.58 -24.27 -19.64
N GLU A 21 -10.48 -24.10 -18.68
CA GLU A 21 -10.42 -23.03 -17.68
C GLU A 21 -9.16 -23.14 -16.80
N VAL A 22 -8.84 -24.35 -16.31
CA VAL A 22 -7.61 -24.62 -15.55
C VAL A 22 -6.37 -24.27 -16.37
N ILE A 23 -6.31 -24.70 -17.62
CA ILE A 23 -5.20 -24.40 -18.51
C ILE A 23 -5.07 -22.90 -18.75
N SER A 24 -6.18 -22.20 -18.97
CA SER A 24 -6.16 -20.76 -19.26
C SER A 24 -5.87 -19.89 -18.04
N SER A 25 -6.30 -20.31 -16.86
CA SER A 25 -6.17 -19.52 -15.61
C SER A 25 -4.89 -19.80 -14.82
N CYS A 26 -4.37 -21.04 -14.90
CA CYS A 26 -3.26 -21.47 -14.06
C CYS A 26 -1.93 -21.59 -14.79
N VAL A 27 -1.89 -21.51 -16.11
CA VAL A 27 -0.69 -21.86 -16.87
C VAL A 27 -0.27 -20.72 -17.78
N SER A 28 0.76 -19.98 -17.39
CA SER A 28 1.37 -18.93 -18.21
C SER A 28 2.20 -19.48 -19.39
N GLU A 29 2.60 -20.76 -19.37
CA GLU A 29 3.46 -21.40 -20.39
C GLU A 29 3.01 -22.82 -20.71
N THR A 30 2.00 -22.96 -21.58
CA THR A 30 1.49 -24.29 -22.02
C THR A 30 2.31 -24.92 -23.12
N LYS A 31 3.28 -24.24 -23.71
CA LYS A 31 4.00 -24.64 -24.92
C LYS A 31 4.69 -26.01 -24.84
N ASN A 32 4.94 -26.52 -23.63
CA ASN A 32 5.67 -27.78 -23.41
C ASN A 32 4.83 -28.88 -22.73
N CYS A 33 3.52 -28.69 -22.58
CA CYS A 33 2.64 -29.73 -22.00
C CYS A 33 2.15 -30.66 -23.12
N GLN A 34 2.57 -31.91 -23.09
CA GLN A 34 2.14 -32.92 -24.05
C GLN A 34 1.03 -33.82 -23.50
N ASP A 35 0.97 -33.98 -22.17
CA ASP A 35 0.00 -34.80 -21.50
C ASP A 35 -0.42 -34.25 -20.12
N LEU A 36 -1.33 -34.99 -19.42
CA LEU A 36 -1.81 -34.61 -18.09
C LEU A 36 -0.73 -34.71 -17.00
N PHE A 37 0.31 -35.48 -17.20
CA PHE A 37 1.42 -35.56 -16.25
C PHE A 37 2.32 -34.30 -16.36
N ASP A 38 2.58 -33.86 -17.57
CA ASP A 38 3.31 -32.61 -17.79
C ASP A 38 2.53 -31.43 -17.24
N LEU A 39 1.21 -31.39 -17.45
CA LEU A 39 0.34 -30.38 -16.86
C LEU A 39 0.36 -30.45 -15.32
N SER A 40 0.28 -31.66 -14.74
CA SER A 40 0.34 -31.82 -13.29
C SER A 40 1.69 -31.39 -12.72
N ARG A 41 2.79 -31.68 -13.39
CA ARG A 41 4.13 -31.23 -12.98
C ARG A 41 4.24 -29.70 -13.02
N LEU A 42 3.70 -29.07 -14.05
CA LEU A 42 3.67 -27.62 -14.17
C LEU A 42 2.82 -26.98 -13.08
N LEU A 43 1.62 -27.51 -12.83
CA LEU A 43 0.72 -27.04 -11.76
C LEU A 43 1.32 -27.24 -10.36
N LEU A 44 2.15 -28.23 -10.13
CA LEU A 44 2.87 -28.45 -8.86
C LEU A 44 4.21 -27.69 -8.81
N SER A 45 4.58 -26.93 -9.85
CA SER A 45 5.76 -26.08 -9.78
C SER A 45 5.60 -24.98 -8.74
N ARG A 46 6.71 -24.57 -8.12
CA ARG A 46 6.73 -23.51 -7.09
C ARG A 46 6.00 -22.24 -7.55
N ARG A 47 6.24 -21.78 -8.77
CA ARG A 47 5.67 -20.57 -9.34
C ARG A 47 4.13 -20.64 -9.43
N GLU A 48 3.61 -21.75 -9.96
CA GLU A 48 2.17 -21.94 -10.13
C GLU A 48 1.45 -22.19 -8.81
N LEU A 49 2.09 -22.92 -7.87
CA LEU A 49 1.58 -23.08 -6.52
C LEU A 49 1.52 -21.74 -5.79
N GLU A 50 2.58 -20.96 -5.83
CA GLU A 50 2.64 -19.64 -5.19
C GLU A 50 1.56 -18.70 -5.73
N SER A 51 1.38 -18.66 -7.05
CA SER A 51 0.32 -17.85 -7.68
C SER A 51 -1.07 -18.24 -7.20
N ARG A 52 -1.38 -19.53 -7.11
CA ARG A 52 -2.69 -20.02 -6.64
C ARG A 52 -2.89 -19.81 -5.15
N ILE A 53 -1.85 -20.03 -4.33
CA ILE A 53 -1.90 -19.76 -2.89
C ILE A 53 -2.16 -18.27 -2.63
N ARG A 54 -1.51 -17.36 -3.38
CA ARG A 54 -1.73 -15.91 -3.26
C ARG A 54 -3.17 -15.48 -3.59
N ASN A 55 -3.88 -16.25 -4.39
CA ASN A 55 -5.27 -15.97 -4.77
C ASN A 55 -6.33 -16.58 -3.83
N LEU A 56 -5.92 -17.34 -2.82
CA LEU A 56 -6.83 -17.95 -1.85
C LEU A 56 -7.43 -16.92 -0.88
N GLY A 57 -8.63 -17.19 -0.38
CA GLY A 57 -9.25 -16.48 0.74
C GLY A 57 -8.54 -16.76 2.07
N THR A 58 -8.68 -15.89 3.08
CA THR A 58 -8.05 -16.05 4.41
C THR A 58 -8.39 -17.39 5.04
N LYS A 59 -9.66 -17.78 4.98
CA LYS A 59 -10.13 -19.09 5.49
C LYS A 59 -9.46 -20.25 4.77
N ASP A 60 -9.35 -20.19 3.44
CA ASP A 60 -8.73 -21.25 2.65
C ASP A 60 -7.22 -21.33 2.91
N LEU A 61 -6.55 -20.21 3.19
CA LEU A 61 -5.15 -20.17 3.62
C LEU A 61 -4.97 -20.84 4.98
N GLN A 62 -5.86 -20.59 5.96
CA GLN A 62 -5.85 -21.25 7.26
C GLN A 62 -6.09 -22.77 7.11
N ASP A 63 -7.06 -23.17 6.28
CA ASP A 63 -7.32 -24.57 6.01
C ASP A 63 -6.12 -25.24 5.33
N LEU A 64 -5.42 -24.55 4.42
CA LEU A 64 -4.19 -25.02 3.79
C LEU A 64 -3.05 -25.17 4.79
N GLU A 65 -2.84 -24.20 5.67
CA GLU A 65 -1.84 -24.24 6.75
C GLU A 65 -2.08 -25.42 7.69
N HIS A 66 -3.33 -25.63 8.09
CA HIS A 66 -3.71 -26.76 8.95
C HIS A 66 -3.83 -28.09 8.19
N LYS A 67 -3.44 -28.11 6.91
CA LYS A 67 -3.51 -29.28 6.02
C LYS A 67 -4.91 -29.89 5.94
N LYS A 68 -5.93 -29.07 6.05
CA LYS A 68 -7.34 -29.49 6.00
C LYS A 68 -7.85 -29.37 4.57
N PRO A 69 -8.15 -30.49 3.89
CA PRO A 69 -8.68 -30.45 2.54
C PRO A 69 -10.10 -29.89 2.54
N THR A 70 -10.34 -28.90 1.69
CA THR A 70 -11.65 -28.28 1.48
C THR A 70 -12.03 -28.27 0.01
N LYS A 71 -13.31 -28.05 -0.28
CA LYS A 71 -13.78 -27.95 -1.67
C LYS A 71 -13.07 -26.82 -2.43
N ASN A 72 -12.79 -25.69 -1.77
CA ASN A 72 -12.10 -24.55 -2.38
C ASN A 72 -10.65 -24.91 -2.71
N LEU A 73 -9.92 -25.56 -1.81
CA LEU A 73 -8.56 -26.02 -2.06
C LEU A 73 -8.49 -27.08 -3.16
N THR A 74 -9.47 -27.98 -3.21
CA THR A 74 -9.59 -28.96 -4.31
C THR A 74 -9.88 -28.25 -5.63
N HIS A 75 -10.75 -27.26 -5.61
CA HIS A 75 -11.07 -26.46 -6.79
C HIS A 75 -9.86 -25.61 -7.26
N ALA A 76 -9.06 -25.14 -6.33
CA ALA A 76 -7.79 -24.44 -6.61
C ALA A 76 -6.65 -25.40 -7.01
N LEU A 77 -6.89 -26.71 -7.06
CA LEU A 77 -5.89 -27.75 -7.35
C LEU A 77 -4.68 -27.73 -6.39
N LEU A 78 -4.93 -27.42 -5.12
CA LEU A 78 -3.95 -27.43 -4.03
C LEU A 78 -4.15 -28.62 -3.09
N ALA A 79 -5.27 -29.31 -3.22
CA ALA A 79 -5.63 -30.51 -2.45
C ALA A 79 -6.39 -31.52 -3.32
N SER A 80 -6.34 -32.77 -2.92
CA SER A 80 -7.28 -33.79 -3.33
C SER A 80 -8.53 -33.73 -2.43
N GLN A 81 -9.50 -34.63 -2.66
CA GLN A 81 -10.65 -34.78 -1.76
C GLN A 81 -10.28 -35.28 -0.35
N VAL A 82 -9.09 -35.85 -0.19
CA VAL A 82 -8.64 -36.49 1.05
C VAL A 82 -7.52 -35.74 1.73
N ASN A 83 -6.55 -35.21 0.95
CA ASN A 83 -5.34 -34.60 1.47
C ASN A 83 -4.95 -33.32 0.70
N VAL A 84 -4.37 -32.38 1.42
CA VAL A 84 -3.61 -31.27 0.82
C VAL A 84 -2.34 -31.83 0.18
N PHE A 85 -1.98 -31.35 -1.01
CA PHE A 85 -0.74 -31.74 -1.67
C PHE A 85 0.47 -31.32 -0.83
N GLU A 86 1.41 -32.26 -0.68
CA GLU A 86 2.60 -32.05 0.18
C GLU A 86 3.39 -30.82 -0.25
N GLN A 87 3.56 -30.62 -1.55
CA GLN A 87 4.27 -29.46 -2.09
C GLN A 87 3.55 -28.13 -1.79
N ALA A 88 2.20 -28.13 -1.84
CA ALA A 88 1.41 -26.95 -1.49
C ALA A 88 1.50 -26.64 0.01
N GLY A 89 1.42 -27.66 0.87
CA GLY A 89 1.57 -27.52 2.31
C GLY A 89 2.98 -27.08 2.73
N ALA A 90 4.03 -27.62 2.09
CA ALA A 90 5.41 -27.22 2.33
C ALA A 90 5.65 -25.77 1.92
N LEU A 91 5.18 -25.38 0.73
CA LEU A 91 5.29 -24.02 0.26
C LEU A 91 4.50 -23.06 1.16
N MET A 92 3.30 -23.43 1.59
CA MET A 92 2.52 -22.65 2.54
C MET A 92 3.29 -22.44 3.85
N SER A 93 3.89 -23.49 4.41
CA SER A 93 4.70 -23.37 5.63
C SER A 93 5.94 -22.48 5.44
N GLU A 94 6.57 -22.51 4.27
CA GLU A 94 7.67 -21.63 3.92
C GLU A 94 7.22 -20.18 3.81
N LEU A 95 6.08 -19.95 3.18
CA LEU A 95 5.52 -18.64 2.93
C LEU A 95 4.87 -18.05 4.20
N SER A 96 4.32 -18.88 5.08
CA SER A 96 3.78 -18.49 6.39
C SER A 96 4.82 -18.50 7.49
N ALA A 97 6.02 -19.02 7.21
CA ALA A 97 7.14 -18.83 8.13
C ALA A 97 7.28 -17.34 8.44
N PRO A 98 7.21 -16.93 9.72
CA PRO A 98 7.19 -15.55 10.08
C PRO A 98 8.46 -14.90 9.56
N THR A 99 8.36 -14.21 8.43
CA THR A 99 9.30 -13.16 8.12
C THR A 99 9.09 -12.12 9.21
N HIS A 100 9.77 -12.34 10.28
CA HIS A 100 9.69 -11.77 11.59
C HIS A 100 9.60 -10.31 11.67
N LYS A 101 8.74 -9.62 11.29
CA LYS A 101 8.75 -8.20 11.64
C LYS A 101 7.45 -7.51 11.26
N HIS A 102 6.48 -7.98 11.90
CA HIS A 102 5.20 -7.85 11.38
C HIS A 102 4.36 -6.74 11.85
N LEU A 103 4.82 -6.02 12.73
CA LEU A 103 4.44 -4.66 13.00
C LEU A 103 5.77 -3.94 12.94
N SER A 104 6.14 -3.50 11.75
CA SER A 104 7.23 -2.54 11.68
C SER A 104 6.91 -1.47 12.71
N GLU A 105 7.92 -1.02 13.43
CA GLU A 105 7.85 0.22 14.20
C GLU A 105 7.04 1.22 13.38
N PRO A 106 6.35 2.17 14.00
CA PRO A 106 5.60 3.16 13.24
C PRO A 106 6.46 3.63 12.07
N GLY A 107 5.91 3.66 10.86
CA GLY A 107 6.65 3.83 9.61
C GLY A 107 7.66 4.97 9.65
N ASP A 108 8.61 5.00 8.73
CA ASP A 108 9.72 5.93 8.72
C ASP A 108 9.23 7.39 8.91
N SER A 109 9.60 7.99 10.03
CA SER A 109 9.25 9.38 10.40
C SER A 109 9.68 10.38 9.32
N LEU A 110 10.79 10.10 8.63
CA LEU A 110 11.29 10.91 7.53
C LEU A 110 10.29 10.92 6.36
N VAL A 111 9.73 9.77 6.01
CA VAL A 111 8.74 9.66 4.94
C VAL A 111 7.49 10.49 5.24
N ILE A 112 7.00 10.43 6.47
CA ILE A 112 5.83 11.22 6.90
C ILE A 112 6.16 12.71 6.83
N HIS A 113 7.31 13.11 7.38
CA HIS A 113 7.75 14.51 7.38
C HIS A 113 7.89 15.05 5.95
N GLU A 114 8.59 14.35 5.08
CA GLU A 114 8.76 14.71 3.67
C GLU A 114 7.42 14.83 2.93
N THR A 115 6.46 13.96 3.25
CA THR A 115 5.12 14.03 2.65
C THR A 115 4.37 15.28 3.09
N LEU A 116 4.35 15.59 4.39
CA LEU A 116 3.69 16.80 4.90
C LEU A 116 4.36 18.07 4.34
N LEU A 117 5.70 18.10 4.29
CA LEU A 117 6.44 19.21 3.70
C LEU A 117 6.10 19.40 2.21
N THR A 118 6.11 18.30 1.43
CA THR A 118 5.82 18.38 -0.01
C THR A 118 4.39 18.82 -0.29
N ILE A 119 3.42 18.40 0.51
CA ILE A 119 2.03 18.91 0.39
C ILE A 119 1.98 20.40 0.73
N THR A 120 2.69 20.84 1.77
CA THR A 120 2.78 22.27 2.15
C THR A 120 3.31 23.11 0.97
N GLU A 121 4.45 22.72 0.41
CA GLU A 121 5.05 23.42 -0.74
C GLU A 121 4.15 23.38 -1.99
N SER A 122 3.46 22.25 -2.20
CA SER A 122 2.49 22.12 -3.30
C SER A 122 1.31 23.09 -3.14
N LEU A 123 0.81 23.27 -1.93
CA LEU A 123 -0.29 24.20 -1.66
C LEU A 123 0.15 25.66 -1.83
N PHE A 124 1.35 26.03 -1.37
CA PHE A 124 1.91 27.36 -1.66
C PHE A 124 2.11 27.59 -3.15
N ALA A 125 2.58 26.58 -3.88
CA ALA A 125 2.71 26.64 -5.33
C ALA A 125 1.34 26.82 -6.02
N CYS A 126 0.28 26.19 -5.50
CA CYS A 126 -1.10 26.40 -5.97
C CYS A 126 -1.59 27.84 -5.69
N GLU A 127 -1.30 28.39 -4.51
CA GLU A 127 -1.64 29.79 -4.17
C GLU A 127 -0.95 30.78 -5.12
N ARG A 128 0.27 30.50 -5.54
CA ARG A 128 1.03 31.31 -6.52
C ARG A 128 0.64 31.03 -7.97
N HIS A 129 -0.30 30.12 -8.22
CA HIS A 129 -0.83 29.75 -9.53
C HIS A 129 0.21 29.24 -10.55
N TRP A 130 1.29 28.62 -10.12
CA TRP A 130 2.30 28.15 -11.06
C TRP A 130 2.24 26.64 -11.40
N LEU A 131 1.42 25.85 -10.70
CA LEU A 131 1.26 24.43 -11.01
C LEU A 131 0.28 24.20 -12.17
N GLY A 132 0.82 23.74 -13.28
CA GLY A 132 0.03 23.40 -14.46
C GLY A 132 -0.70 22.07 -14.33
N LEU A 133 -1.91 22.03 -14.91
CA LEU A 133 -2.79 20.87 -14.88
C LEU A 133 -2.39 19.84 -15.93
N VAL A 134 -2.33 18.54 -15.55
CA VAL A 134 -2.40 17.38 -16.43
C VAL A 134 -3.37 16.37 -15.84
N ARG A 135 -3.85 15.43 -16.67
CA ARG A 135 -4.87 14.44 -16.28
C ARG A 135 -4.49 13.63 -15.02
N SER A 136 -3.22 13.36 -14.79
CA SER A 136 -2.71 12.53 -13.68
C SER A 136 -2.13 13.34 -12.51
N GLY A 137 -2.22 14.67 -12.52
CA GLY A 137 -1.64 15.52 -11.48
C GLY A 137 -1.05 16.81 -12.02
N ILE A 138 0.19 17.13 -11.68
CA ILE A 138 0.94 18.32 -12.14
C ILE A 138 1.83 17.98 -13.33
N LYS A 139 2.21 18.99 -14.11
CA LYS A 139 3.15 18.82 -15.22
C LYS A 139 4.48 18.28 -14.73
N ALA A 140 5.16 17.48 -15.56
CA ALA A 140 6.44 16.87 -15.20
C ALA A 140 7.52 17.89 -14.85
N GLN A 141 7.52 19.04 -15.54
CA GLN A 141 8.43 20.14 -15.26
C GLN A 141 8.19 20.75 -13.88
N ASP A 142 6.92 21.00 -13.53
CA ASP A 142 6.52 21.57 -12.22
C ASP A 142 6.87 20.57 -11.09
N ALA A 143 6.65 19.27 -11.31
CA ALA A 143 7.05 18.23 -10.36
C ALA A 143 8.57 18.21 -10.13
N LYS A 144 9.36 18.47 -11.19
CA LYS A 144 10.82 18.54 -11.08
C LYS A 144 11.25 19.79 -10.31
N GLU A 145 10.67 20.95 -10.59
CA GLU A 145 10.98 22.20 -9.89
C GLU A 145 10.62 22.12 -8.40
N LEU A 146 9.41 21.63 -8.10
CA LEU A 146 9.00 21.38 -6.72
C LEU A 146 9.92 20.36 -6.04
N GLY A 147 10.33 19.32 -6.77
CA GLY A 147 11.30 18.34 -6.30
C GLY A 147 12.66 18.90 -5.93
N LEU A 148 13.13 19.93 -6.63
CA LEU A 148 14.35 20.67 -6.26
C LEU A 148 14.18 21.41 -4.93
N THR A 149 13.03 22.03 -4.71
CA THR A 149 12.71 22.73 -3.47
C THR A 149 12.70 21.79 -2.27
N VAL A 150 12.01 20.66 -2.39
CA VAL A 150 11.88 19.69 -1.29
C VAL A 150 12.97 18.60 -1.30
N LYS A 151 13.95 18.69 -2.18
CA LYS A 151 15.06 17.73 -2.37
C LYS A 151 14.59 16.29 -2.61
N MET A 152 13.58 16.14 -3.46
CA MET A 152 12.91 14.87 -3.72
C MET A 152 12.81 14.59 -5.22
N ALA A 153 12.77 13.30 -5.60
CA ALA A 153 12.58 12.89 -6.97
C ALA A 153 11.17 13.27 -7.49
N ALA A 154 11.08 13.75 -8.74
CA ALA A 154 9.84 14.24 -9.33
C ALA A 154 8.69 13.22 -9.34
N ASN A 155 8.99 11.93 -9.51
CA ASN A 155 7.99 10.87 -9.48
C ASN A 155 7.37 10.69 -8.07
N ARG A 156 8.14 10.93 -7.01
CA ARG A 156 7.65 10.88 -5.64
C ARG A 156 6.81 12.12 -5.32
N VAL A 157 7.25 13.30 -5.76
CA VAL A 157 6.46 14.54 -5.70
C VAL A 157 5.10 14.35 -6.37
N GLN A 158 5.08 13.74 -7.56
CA GLN A 158 3.84 13.45 -8.29
C GLN A 158 2.88 12.56 -7.48
N LYS A 159 3.39 11.52 -6.83
CA LYS A 159 2.58 10.65 -5.97
C LYS A 159 2.02 11.38 -4.75
N ILE A 160 2.84 12.19 -4.11
CA ILE A 160 2.42 13.00 -2.95
C ILE A 160 1.36 14.02 -3.37
N PHE A 161 1.53 14.65 -4.54
CA PHE A 161 0.51 15.54 -5.08
C PHE A 161 -0.81 14.81 -5.39
N GLN A 162 -0.75 13.58 -5.91
CA GLN A 162 -1.93 12.75 -6.10
C GLN A 162 -2.66 12.44 -4.77
N LEU A 163 -1.91 12.25 -3.68
CA LEU A 163 -2.50 12.15 -2.34
C LEU A 163 -3.21 13.45 -1.93
N ALA A 164 -2.60 14.61 -2.16
CA ALA A 164 -3.23 15.91 -1.90
C ALA A 164 -4.52 16.11 -2.72
N MET A 165 -4.52 15.70 -3.99
CA MET A 165 -5.71 15.68 -4.83
C MET A 165 -6.80 14.77 -4.24
N HIS A 166 -6.41 13.55 -3.84
CA HIS A 166 -7.33 12.57 -3.27
C HIS A 166 -7.94 13.05 -1.96
N ALA A 167 -7.13 13.68 -1.11
CA ALA A 167 -7.58 14.29 0.13
C ALA A 167 -8.46 15.54 -0.07
N GLY A 168 -8.61 16.01 -1.31
CA GLY A 168 -9.41 17.18 -1.64
C GLY A 168 -8.77 18.52 -1.22
N LEU A 169 -7.44 18.54 -1.02
CA LEU A 169 -6.72 19.76 -0.63
C LEU A 169 -6.50 20.70 -1.82
N VAL A 170 -6.53 20.17 -3.04
CA VAL A 170 -6.38 20.91 -4.28
C VAL A 170 -7.51 20.55 -5.24
N ARG A 171 -7.84 21.48 -6.13
CA ARG A 171 -8.80 21.26 -7.23
C ARG A 171 -8.29 21.90 -8.51
N SER A 172 -8.77 21.41 -9.63
CA SER A 172 -8.49 22.02 -10.93
C SER A 172 -9.32 23.28 -11.15
N HIS A 173 -8.70 24.33 -11.68
CA HIS A 173 -9.35 25.55 -12.12
C HIS A 173 -8.57 26.15 -13.30
N ALA A 174 -9.25 26.37 -14.44
CA ALA A 174 -8.69 27.04 -15.62
C ALA A 174 -7.26 26.59 -15.98
N GLU A 175 -7.05 25.29 -16.26
CA GLU A 175 -5.76 24.67 -16.62
C GLU A 175 -4.67 24.70 -15.54
N ARG A 176 -5.00 25.07 -14.32
CA ARG A 176 -4.09 25.09 -13.17
C ARG A 176 -4.67 24.40 -11.96
N TRP A 177 -3.80 24.07 -11.03
CA TRP A 177 -4.18 23.63 -9.70
C TRP A 177 -4.30 24.81 -8.75
N VAL A 178 -5.36 24.79 -7.93
CA VAL A 178 -5.59 25.79 -6.87
C VAL A 178 -5.88 25.07 -5.55
N ALA A 179 -5.45 25.66 -4.44
CA ALA A 179 -5.80 25.18 -3.12
C ALA A 179 -7.31 25.31 -2.89
N THR A 180 -7.90 24.36 -2.17
CA THR A 180 -9.29 24.43 -1.71
C THR A 180 -9.35 25.06 -0.32
N ASP A 181 -10.57 25.39 0.17
CA ASP A 181 -10.74 25.81 1.57
C ASP A 181 -10.19 24.76 2.53
N LYS A 182 -10.42 23.47 2.26
CA LYS A 182 -9.80 22.37 3.01
C LYS A 182 -8.26 22.39 2.95
N GLY A 183 -7.69 22.77 1.82
CA GLY A 183 -6.24 22.95 1.66
C GLY A 183 -5.72 24.12 2.51
N HIS A 184 -6.44 25.22 2.59
CA HIS A 184 -6.08 26.36 3.46
C HIS A 184 -6.20 25.99 4.94
N ASP A 185 -7.28 25.29 5.34
CA ASP A 185 -7.46 24.78 6.70
C ASP A 185 -6.34 23.81 7.08
N TRP A 186 -5.93 22.95 6.13
CA TRP A 186 -4.83 22.02 6.32
C TRP A 186 -3.50 22.75 6.56
N LEU A 187 -3.22 23.83 5.82
CA LEU A 187 -2.04 24.68 6.06
C LEU A 187 -2.04 25.36 7.42
N ALA A 188 -3.20 25.73 7.93
CA ALA A 188 -3.37 26.35 9.26
C ALA A 188 -3.29 25.34 10.41
N ALA A 189 -3.52 24.04 10.14
CA ALA A 189 -3.55 22.99 11.14
C ALA A 189 -2.15 22.62 11.67
N ASP A 190 -2.11 21.98 12.83
CA ASP A 190 -0.91 21.34 13.38
C ASP A 190 -0.61 19.99 12.71
N ASN A 191 0.56 19.42 12.98
CA ASN A 191 0.98 18.15 12.37
C ASN A 191 0.02 16.98 12.66
N PRO A 192 -0.51 16.78 13.91
CA PRO A 192 -1.51 15.74 14.15
C PRO A 192 -2.71 15.88 13.23
N LYS A 193 -3.30 17.06 13.15
CA LYS A 193 -4.50 17.30 12.33
C LYS A 193 -4.24 17.18 10.84
N ARG A 194 -3.07 17.60 10.37
CA ARG A 194 -2.64 17.41 8.98
C ARG A 194 -2.57 15.93 8.62
N TRP A 195 -1.92 15.14 9.46
CA TRP A 195 -1.81 13.70 9.26
C TRP A 195 -3.19 13.02 9.33
N GLU A 196 -4.02 13.40 10.29
CA GLU A 196 -5.39 12.90 10.47
C GLU A 196 -6.22 13.06 9.18
N LEU A 197 -6.24 14.27 8.59
CA LEU A 197 -6.99 14.55 7.36
C LEU A 197 -6.52 13.70 6.16
N LEU A 198 -5.23 13.39 6.07
CA LEU A 198 -4.71 12.49 5.05
C LEU A 198 -5.12 11.03 5.33
N ALA A 199 -5.01 10.59 6.57
CA ALA A 199 -5.42 9.24 6.97
C ALA A 199 -6.91 9.01 6.74
N GLU A 200 -7.79 9.95 7.12
CA GLU A 200 -9.22 9.90 6.84
C GLU A 200 -9.50 9.69 5.35
N SER A 201 -8.82 10.45 4.49
CA SER A 201 -9.02 10.34 3.05
C SER A 201 -8.62 8.98 2.48
N ILE A 202 -7.60 8.35 3.07
CA ILE A 202 -7.14 7.01 2.67
C ILE A 202 -8.11 5.94 3.21
N MET A 203 -8.52 6.06 4.47
CA MET A 203 -9.43 5.10 5.11
C MET A 203 -10.85 5.13 4.52
N ASP A 204 -11.24 6.22 3.87
CA ASP A 204 -12.51 6.35 3.13
C ASP A 204 -12.47 5.74 1.70
N LEU A 205 -11.32 5.23 1.24
CA LEU A 205 -11.23 4.58 -0.06
C LEU A 205 -12.18 3.37 -0.13
N PRO A 206 -12.96 3.23 -1.24
CA PRO A 206 -13.78 2.05 -1.44
C PRO A 206 -12.88 0.80 -1.52
N GLY A 207 -13.17 -0.19 -0.68
CA GLY A 207 -12.38 -1.43 -0.56
C GLY A 207 -11.52 -1.52 0.69
N ILE A 208 -11.31 -0.41 1.41
CA ILE A 208 -10.66 -0.42 2.74
C ILE A 208 -11.68 -0.66 3.87
N LYS A 209 -12.97 -0.42 3.64
CA LYS A 209 -14.06 -0.86 4.52
C LYS A 209 -14.24 -2.39 4.44
N LEU A 210 -13.19 -3.10 4.80
CA LEU A 210 -13.33 -4.45 5.29
C LEU A 210 -14.02 -4.35 6.65
N SER A 211 -14.88 -5.32 6.99
CA SER A 211 -15.38 -5.39 8.36
C SER A 211 -14.18 -5.33 9.31
N GLU A 212 -14.33 -4.72 10.47
CA GLU A 212 -13.23 -4.62 11.46
C GLU A 212 -12.57 -5.97 11.70
N ASP A 213 -13.36 -7.04 11.72
CA ASP A 213 -12.90 -8.41 11.92
C ASP A 213 -12.09 -8.94 10.74
N ASP A 214 -12.50 -8.68 9.50
CA ASP A 214 -11.79 -9.16 8.31
C ASP A 214 -10.45 -8.47 8.09
N LEU A 215 -10.34 -7.19 8.41
CA LEU A 215 -9.10 -6.46 8.22
C LEU A 215 -8.10 -6.77 9.34
N ILE A 216 -8.56 -6.83 10.59
CA ILE A 216 -7.75 -7.21 11.76
C ILE A 216 -7.27 -8.66 11.59
N GLU A 217 -8.13 -9.57 11.18
CA GLU A 217 -7.77 -10.96 10.93
C GLU A 217 -6.81 -11.09 9.75
N GLN A 218 -7.02 -10.37 8.65
CA GLN A 218 -6.10 -10.33 7.52
C GLN A 218 -4.75 -9.70 7.86
N LEU A 219 -4.71 -8.72 8.74
CA LEU A 219 -3.50 -8.04 9.15
C LEU A 219 -2.79 -8.73 10.30
N GLN A 220 -3.52 -9.35 11.24
CA GLN A 220 -2.95 -10.08 12.39
C GLN A 220 -2.46 -11.47 12.03
N THR A 221 -3.13 -12.15 11.15
CA THR A 221 -2.68 -13.44 10.62
C THR A 221 -1.55 -13.29 9.62
N ALA A 222 -1.09 -12.02 9.37
CA ALA A 222 0.09 -11.70 8.59
C ALA A 222 0.53 -12.85 7.69
N PHE A 223 -0.38 -13.31 6.82
CA PHE A 223 0.04 -14.11 5.71
C PHE A 223 0.84 -13.15 4.83
N PRO A 224 2.18 -13.25 4.81
CA PRO A 224 3.03 -12.39 3.99
C PRO A 224 2.69 -12.53 2.49
N LEU A 225 1.80 -13.44 2.19
CA LEU A 225 1.27 -13.83 0.90
C LEU A 225 0.22 -12.91 0.32
N ARG A 226 -0.48 -12.12 1.13
CA ARG A 226 -1.40 -11.14 0.58
C ARG A 226 -0.71 -9.79 0.51
N PRO A 227 -0.25 -9.39 -0.67
CA PRO A 227 -0.06 -7.98 -0.90
C PRO A 227 -1.41 -7.34 -0.60
N ILE A 228 -1.40 -6.26 0.18
CA ILE A 228 -2.56 -5.40 0.31
C ILE A 228 -3.03 -5.14 -1.12
N ALA A 229 -4.20 -5.67 -1.48
CA ALA A 229 -4.63 -5.72 -2.88
C ALA A 229 -4.97 -4.31 -3.41
N ASP A 230 -5.23 -3.36 -2.53
CA ASP A 230 -5.50 -1.99 -2.93
C ASP A 230 -4.19 -1.24 -3.20
N VAL A 231 -3.93 -1.04 -4.50
CA VAL A 231 -2.76 -0.28 -4.99
C VAL A 231 -2.74 1.16 -4.44
N LYS A 232 -3.90 1.76 -4.16
CA LYS A 232 -3.98 3.12 -3.60
C LYS A 232 -3.62 3.11 -2.12
N LEU A 233 -4.11 2.14 -1.35
CA LEU A 233 -3.70 1.98 0.06
C LEU A 233 -2.20 1.75 0.16
N LEU A 234 -1.63 0.86 -0.66
CA LEU A 234 -0.18 0.65 -0.72
C LEU A 234 0.56 1.94 -1.08
N SER A 235 0.10 2.63 -2.12
CA SER A 235 0.76 3.83 -2.63
C SER A 235 0.65 5.02 -1.69
N PHE A 236 -0.55 5.32 -1.20
CA PHE A 236 -0.81 6.47 -0.33
C PHE A 236 -0.49 6.17 1.14
N GLY A 237 -0.81 4.96 1.60
CA GLY A 237 -0.51 4.52 2.96
C GLY A 237 0.98 4.51 3.26
N SER A 238 1.83 4.18 2.27
CA SER A 238 3.28 4.26 2.43
C SER A 238 3.80 5.69 2.59
N LEU A 239 3.12 6.68 2.03
CA LEU A 239 3.53 8.08 2.14
C LEU A 239 3.29 8.68 3.53
N ILE A 240 2.31 8.16 4.28
CA ILE A 240 1.98 8.64 5.63
C ILE A 240 2.28 7.62 6.73
N GLY A 241 3.05 6.58 6.39
CA GLY A 241 3.54 5.59 7.36
C GLY A 241 2.52 4.54 7.81
N LEU A 242 1.36 4.42 7.16
CA LEU A 242 0.41 3.33 7.41
C LEU A 242 0.93 1.99 6.92
N ILE A 243 1.71 2.02 5.85
CA ILE A 243 2.33 0.86 5.21
C ILE A 243 3.84 1.09 5.13
N ASP A 244 4.63 0.08 5.46
CA ASP A 244 6.08 0.07 5.27
C ASP A 244 6.49 -1.21 4.55
N GLN A 245 7.25 -1.08 3.45
CA GLN A 245 7.70 -2.20 2.61
C GLN A 245 6.58 -3.19 2.22
N GLY A 246 5.36 -2.68 2.02
CA GLY A 246 4.19 -3.50 1.69
C GLY A 246 3.49 -4.16 2.89
N ALA A 247 4.01 -3.97 4.11
CA ALA A 247 3.44 -4.48 5.35
C ALA A 247 2.71 -3.37 6.14
N PRO A 248 1.64 -3.69 6.88
CA PRO A 248 0.96 -2.75 7.75
C PRO A 248 1.86 -2.34 8.93
N THR A 249 1.75 -1.09 9.36
CA THR A 249 2.47 -0.56 10.51
C THR A 249 1.56 -0.44 11.74
N LYS A 250 2.15 -0.15 12.90
CA LYS A 250 1.38 0.17 14.13
C LYS A 250 0.43 1.37 13.93
N LEU A 251 0.77 2.30 13.02
CA LEU A 251 -0.09 3.43 12.70
C LEU A 251 -1.37 3.01 11.98
N LEU A 252 -1.31 2.01 11.09
CA LEU A 252 -2.50 1.50 10.42
C LEU A 252 -3.47 0.87 11.42
N PHE A 253 -2.98 0.02 12.34
CA PHE A 253 -3.83 -0.57 13.38
C PHE A 253 -4.43 0.48 14.31
N ALA A 254 -3.63 1.46 14.73
CA ALA A 254 -4.14 2.56 15.54
C ALA A 254 -5.21 3.37 14.78
N ALA A 255 -5.00 3.63 13.47
CA ALA A 255 -5.95 4.37 12.63
C ALA A 255 -7.29 3.64 12.45
N GLN A 256 -7.29 2.31 12.43
CA GLN A 256 -8.51 1.52 12.38
C GLN A 256 -9.34 1.63 13.65
N THR A 257 -8.66 1.73 14.79
CA THR A 257 -9.33 1.90 16.07
C THR A 257 -9.76 3.35 16.29
N SER A 258 -8.86 4.31 16.00
CA SER A 258 -9.10 5.74 16.15
C SER A 258 -8.07 6.55 15.35
N ILE A 259 -8.50 7.16 14.26
CA ILE A 259 -7.63 8.02 13.43
C ILE A 259 -7.02 9.17 14.27
N PRO A 260 -7.76 9.88 15.14
CA PRO A 260 -7.17 10.92 16.00
C PRO A 260 -6.05 10.39 16.92
N GLN A 261 -6.20 9.18 17.49
CA GLN A 261 -5.13 8.59 18.31
C GLN A 261 -3.91 8.21 17.47
N ALA A 262 -4.11 7.66 16.28
CA ALA A 262 -3.02 7.37 15.36
C ALA A 262 -2.29 8.65 14.94
N ALA A 263 -3.01 9.76 14.72
CA ALA A 263 -2.45 11.06 14.41
C ALA A 263 -1.52 11.59 15.51
N LEU A 264 -1.91 11.41 16.77
CA LEU A 264 -1.04 11.76 17.91
C LEU A 264 0.22 10.87 17.98
N LEU A 265 0.11 9.60 17.60
CA LEU A 265 1.27 8.71 17.52
C LEU A 265 2.20 9.12 16.37
N ALA A 266 1.65 9.41 15.20
CA ALA A 266 2.43 9.89 14.05
C ALA A 266 3.13 11.22 14.36
N ALA A 267 2.44 12.15 15.04
CA ALA A 267 3.00 13.44 15.41
C ALA A 267 4.18 13.34 16.38
N LYS A 268 4.17 12.39 17.32
CA LYS A 268 5.30 12.15 18.23
C LYS A 268 6.59 11.74 17.53
N MET A 269 6.48 11.26 16.29
CA MET A 269 7.63 10.86 15.48
C MET A 269 8.19 12.02 14.67
N LEU A 270 7.42 13.09 14.50
CA LEU A 270 7.79 14.23 13.68
C LEU A 270 8.59 15.24 14.50
N PRO A 271 9.55 15.94 13.87
CA PRO A 271 10.23 17.04 14.52
C PRO A 271 9.22 18.15 14.85
N GLU A 272 9.36 18.76 16.02
CA GLU A 272 8.52 19.87 16.42
C GLU A 272 8.75 21.08 15.48
N PRO A 273 7.67 21.65 14.92
CA PRO A 273 7.81 22.82 14.07
C PRO A 273 8.21 24.04 14.91
N VAL A 274 9.14 24.81 14.40
CA VAL A 274 9.60 26.03 15.07
C VAL A 274 8.87 27.27 14.51
N SER A 275 8.49 28.15 15.41
CA SER A 275 7.83 29.42 15.11
C SER A 275 8.78 30.63 15.18
N LYS A 276 10.07 30.38 15.41
CA LYS A 276 11.08 31.42 15.54
C LYS A 276 12.27 31.14 14.64
N LEU A 277 12.83 32.24 14.10
CA LEU A 277 14.04 32.22 13.30
C LEU A 277 15.17 32.87 14.07
N ILE A 278 16.39 32.44 13.80
CA ILE A 278 17.62 33.04 14.35
C ILE A 278 18.23 33.89 13.23
N VAL A 279 18.27 35.19 13.45
CA VAL A 279 19.01 36.11 12.57
C VAL A 279 20.45 36.19 13.08
N GLN A 280 21.39 35.87 12.22
CA GLN A 280 22.81 35.92 12.53
C GLN A 280 23.40 37.29 12.25
N SER A 281 24.58 37.55 12.77
CA SER A 281 25.24 38.86 12.61
C SER A 281 25.64 39.20 11.16
N ASP A 282 25.74 38.18 10.30
CA ASP A 282 25.99 38.33 8.87
C ASP A 282 24.70 38.50 8.04
N LEU A 283 23.58 38.76 8.71
CA LEU A 283 22.24 38.92 8.13
C LEU A 283 21.67 37.61 7.53
N SER A 284 22.32 36.47 7.74
CA SER A 284 21.72 35.19 7.39
C SER A 284 20.62 34.82 8.38
N ILE A 285 19.61 34.08 7.90
CA ILE A 285 18.50 33.57 8.71
C ILE A 285 18.60 32.06 8.78
N THR A 286 18.63 31.53 10.00
CA THR A 286 18.70 30.08 10.24
C THR A 286 17.49 29.64 11.04
N SER A 287 16.90 28.50 10.63
CA SER A 287 15.89 27.81 11.41
C SER A 287 16.52 26.59 12.10
N PRO A 288 16.32 26.41 13.42
CA PRO A 288 16.81 25.24 14.13
C PRO A 288 16.00 23.97 13.85
N GLY A 289 14.93 24.07 13.09
CA GLY A 289 14.04 22.96 12.73
C GLY A 289 13.08 23.33 11.62
N PRO A 290 12.12 22.45 11.27
CA PRO A 290 11.10 22.75 10.27
C PRO A 290 10.25 23.93 10.74
N ILE A 291 10.06 24.92 9.86
CA ILE A 291 9.26 26.12 10.17
C ILE A 291 7.77 25.85 10.02
N THR A 292 6.94 26.54 10.82
CA THR A 292 5.50 26.49 10.65
C THR A 292 5.10 27.12 9.31
N PRO A 293 3.99 26.68 8.65
CA PRO A 293 3.52 27.30 7.41
C PRO A 293 3.18 28.79 7.54
N SER A 294 2.70 29.21 8.73
CA SER A 294 2.46 30.63 9.00
C SER A 294 3.77 31.45 8.95
N LEU A 295 4.84 30.91 9.53
CA LEU A 295 6.15 31.55 9.46
C LEU A 295 6.72 31.53 8.04
N HIS A 296 6.53 30.43 7.31
CA HIS A 296 6.93 30.31 5.90
C HIS A 296 6.28 31.41 5.04
N ARG A 297 4.95 31.62 5.19
CA ARG A 297 4.23 32.70 4.52
C ARG A 297 4.75 34.10 4.83
N THR A 298 5.30 34.30 6.01
CA THR A 298 5.83 35.61 6.41
C THR A 298 7.19 35.91 5.77
N LEU A 299 7.89 34.84 5.33
CA LEU A 299 9.22 34.96 4.72
C LEU A 299 9.15 35.10 3.19
N ASP A 300 8.05 34.73 2.59
CA ASP A 300 7.77 34.89 1.17
C ASP A 300 7.22 36.27 0.85
#